data_1732b19b2d9c70574abe563b15baf55c
#
_entry.id   1732b19b2d9c70574abe563b15baf55c
#
_cell.length_a   1.000
_cell.length_b   1.000
_cell.length_c   1.000
_cell.angle_alpha   90.00
_cell.angle_beta   90.00
_cell.angle_gamma   90.00
#
_symmetry.space_group_name_H-M   'P 1'
#
loop_
_entity.id
_entity.type
_entity.pdbx_description
1 polymer ?
#
loop_
_entity_poly.entity_id
_entity_poly.type
_entity_poly.pdbx_seq_one_letter_code
_entity_poly.pdbx_strand_id
1 'polypeptide(L)'
;MQNKFYFKGSFSNIYKKSSRYSEVTSQILYGEKFKILSKTKNWIKIKSNFDNYTGYIRNKNYSKEFKANYKVSSLRANIYKKPNLKTNIYLSLGSKLSVKETNKIYARIDKDKWIKKKDIKTINYKEKNFIKIFKKF
;
A
#
# COMPACT_ATOMS: atom_id res chain seq x y z
N MET A 1 5.22 -10.29 -21.76
CA MET A 1 3.93 -10.00 -21.15
C MET A 1 4.12 -9.69 -19.67
N GLN A 2 3.56 -8.57 -19.21
CA GLN A 2 3.72 -8.13 -17.84
C GLN A 2 2.75 -8.89 -16.93
N ASN A 3 3.30 -9.59 -15.92
CA ASN A 3 2.51 -10.31 -14.92
C ASN A 3 2.61 -9.60 -13.58
N LYS A 4 2.59 -8.26 -13.62
CA LYS A 4 2.76 -7.42 -12.45
C LYS A 4 1.46 -6.74 -12.08
N PHE A 5 1.17 -6.74 -10.79
CA PHE A 5 -0.05 -6.20 -10.21
C PHE A 5 0.31 -5.30 -9.04
N TYR A 6 -0.67 -4.54 -8.57
CA TYR A 6 -0.48 -3.61 -7.47
C TYR A 6 -1.46 -3.91 -6.35
N PHE A 7 -0.96 -3.91 -5.12
CA PHE A 7 -1.79 -4.17 -3.95
C PHE A 7 -2.59 -2.92 -3.58
N LYS A 8 -3.90 -3.07 -3.43
CA LYS A 8 -4.83 -1.96 -3.16
C LYS A 8 -5.50 -2.04 -1.79
N GLY A 9 -5.14 -2.98 -0.95
CA GLY A 9 -5.58 -3.03 0.45
C GLY A 9 -4.72 -2.16 1.34
N SER A 10 -5.14 -1.94 2.59
CA SER A 10 -4.33 -1.16 3.53
C SER A 10 -2.99 -1.82 3.79
N PHE A 11 -2.98 -3.11 4.00
CA PHE A 11 -1.80 -3.98 3.98
C PHE A 11 -2.28 -5.43 4.05
N SER A 12 -1.40 -6.36 3.76
CA SER A 12 -1.68 -7.78 3.95
C SER A 12 -0.43 -8.51 4.41
N ASN A 13 -0.62 -9.51 5.25
CA ASN A 13 0.43 -10.48 5.51
C ASN A 13 0.66 -11.32 4.27
N ILE A 14 1.91 -11.68 4.02
CA ILE A 14 2.28 -12.66 3.03
C ILE A 14 2.55 -13.96 3.79
N TYR A 15 1.79 -15.00 3.50
CA TYR A 15 1.83 -16.26 4.22
C TYR A 15 2.72 -17.26 3.52
N LYS A 16 3.37 -18.11 4.30
CA LYS A 16 4.22 -19.19 3.77
C LYS A 16 3.42 -20.20 2.99
N LYS A 17 2.20 -20.48 3.42
CA LYS A 17 1.26 -21.41 2.77
C LYS A 17 -0.08 -20.74 2.52
N SER A 18 -0.91 -21.34 1.70
CA SER A 18 -2.23 -20.81 1.33
C SER A 18 -3.25 -21.02 2.46
N SER A 19 -2.96 -20.46 3.63
CA SER A 19 -3.79 -20.55 4.81
C SER A 19 -3.56 -19.34 5.72
N ARG A 20 -4.62 -18.78 6.27
CA ARG A 20 -4.51 -17.68 7.23
C ARG A 20 -3.86 -18.10 8.56
N TYR A 21 -3.75 -19.39 8.78
CA TYR A 21 -3.10 -19.95 9.98
C TYR A 21 -1.61 -20.26 9.74
N SER A 22 -1.15 -20.05 8.51
CA SER A 22 0.23 -20.26 8.16
C SER A 22 1.15 -19.19 8.77
N GLU A 23 2.43 -19.53 8.86
CA GLU A 23 3.46 -18.57 9.23
C GLU A 23 3.45 -17.37 8.28
N VAL A 24 3.63 -16.18 8.84
CA VAL A 24 3.77 -14.94 8.08
C VAL A 24 5.24 -14.75 7.73
N THR A 25 5.55 -14.61 6.45
CA THR A 25 6.93 -14.42 5.99
C THR A 25 7.26 -12.96 5.70
N SER A 26 6.26 -12.15 5.36
CA SER A 26 6.45 -10.73 5.07
C SER A 26 5.09 -10.04 5.03
N GLN A 27 5.09 -8.77 4.62
CA GLN A 27 3.86 -8.00 4.44
C GLN A 27 3.95 -7.23 3.13
N ILE A 28 2.78 -6.92 2.57
CA ILE A 28 2.67 -6.07 1.39
C ILE A 28 1.81 -4.86 1.72
N LEU A 29 2.24 -3.69 1.27
CA LEU A 29 1.61 -2.41 1.57
C LEU A 29 0.83 -1.89 0.35
N TYR A 30 -0.10 -0.99 0.62
CA TYR A 30 -0.88 -0.32 -0.43
C TYR A 30 0.04 0.25 -1.50
N GLY A 31 -0.27 -0.04 -2.75
CA GLY A 31 0.46 0.45 -3.91
C GLY A 31 1.73 -0.33 -4.24
N GLU A 32 2.10 -1.33 -3.45
CA GLU A 32 3.28 -2.13 -3.76
C GLU A 32 3.02 -3.07 -4.93
N LYS A 33 4.04 -3.24 -5.76
CA LYS A 33 4.01 -4.08 -6.94
C LYS A 33 4.36 -5.52 -6.59
N PHE A 34 3.68 -6.46 -7.22
CA PHE A 34 3.99 -7.88 -7.06
C PHE A 34 3.73 -8.63 -8.36
N LYS A 35 4.33 -9.80 -8.45
CA LYS A 35 4.16 -10.71 -9.57
C LYS A 35 3.35 -11.90 -9.11
N ILE A 36 2.39 -12.35 -9.92
CA ILE A 36 1.61 -13.56 -9.62
C ILE A 36 2.35 -14.76 -10.18
N LEU A 37 2.65 -15.75 -9.34
CA LEU A 37 3.33 -16.97 -9.72
C LEU A 37 2.33 -18.09 -10.01
N SER A 38 1.26 -18.16 -9.23
CA SER A 38 0.16 -19.12 -9.43
C SER A 38 -1.06 -18.61 -8.69
N LYS A 39 -2.23 -19.12 -9.04
CA LYS A 39 -3.45 -18.71 -8.35
C LYS A 39 -4.47 -19.83 -8.28
N THR A 40 -5.23 -19.82 -7.19
CA THR A 40 -6.41 -20.64 -7.01
C THR A 40 -7.61 -19.70 -6.81
N LYS A 41 -8.78 -20.25 -6.54
CA LYS A 41 -9.97 -19.44 -6.29
C LYS A 41 -9.79 -18.44 -5.17
N ASN A 42 -9.17 -18.84 -4.06
CA ASN A 42 -9.10 -18.03 -2.84
C ASN A 42 -7.73 -17.45 -2.55
N TRP A 43 -6.67 -17.96 -3.17
CA TRP A 43 -5.30 -17.59 -2.88
C TRP A 43 -4.49 -17.35 -4.13
N ILE A 44 -3.54 -16.44 -4.05
CA ILE A 44 -2.51 -16.29 -5.08
C ILE A 44 -1.14 -16.39 -4.43
N LYS A 45 -0.24 -17.07 -5.15
CA LYS A 45 1.17 -17.09 -4.78
C LYS A 45 1.84 -15.94 -5.51
N ILE A 46 2.51 -15.08 -4.76
CA ILE A 46 3.11 -13.87 -5.30
C ILE A 46 4.59 -13.80 -5.01
N LYS A 47 5.27 -12.97 -5.77
CA LYS A 47 6.63 -12.53 -5.48
C LYS A 47 6.59 -11.02 -5.33
N SER A 48 6.92 -10.53 -4.14
CA SER A 48 6.95 -9.10 -3.85
C SER A 48 8.09 -8.43 -4.62
N ASN A 49 7.80 -7.30 -5.25
CA ASN A 49 8.82 -6.56 -6.00
C ASN A 49 9.81 -5.85 -5.08
N PHE A 50 9.38 -5.50 -3.87
CA PHE A 50 10.19 -4.73 -2.94
C PHE A 50 11.36 -5.55 -2.37
N ASP A 51 11.09 -6.77 -1.92
CA ASP A 51 12.08 -7.58 -1.21
C ASP A 51 12.22 -9.01 -1.78
N ASN A 52 11.58 -9.27 -2.92
CA ASN A 52 11.60 -10.57 -3.60
C ASN A 52 11.08 -11.73 -2.75
N TYR A 53 10.34 -11.46 -1.68
CA TYR A 53 9.71 -12.52 -0.93
C TYR A 53 8.61 -13.19 -1.73
N THR A 54 8.52 -14.52 -1.60
CA THR A 54 7.42 -15.29 -2.18
C THR A 54 6.52 -15.77 -1.07
N GLY A 55 5.25 -15.89 -1.39
CA GLY A 55 4.26 -16.38 -0.44
C GLY A 55 2.86 -16.15 -0.96
N TYR A 56 1.88 -16.31 -0.09
CA TYR A 56 0.47 -16.31 -0.46
C TYR A 56 -0.28 -15.13 0.14
N ILE A 57 -1.13 -14.53 -0.68
CA ILE A 57 -2.12 -13.55 -0.22
C ILE A 57 -3.48 -13.96 -0.77
N ARG A 58 -4.54 -13.38 -0.21
CA ARG A 58 -5.90 -13.66 -0.69
C ARG A 58 -6.06 -13.23 -2.14
N ASN A 59 -6.78 -14.05 -2.91
CA ASN A 59 -7.08 -13.72 -4.29
C ASN A 59 -8.22 -12.70 -4.34
N LYS A 60 -7.85 -11.47 -4.64
CA LYS A 60 -8.78 -10.37 -4.92
C LYS A 60 -8.47 -9.85 -6.31
N ASN A 61 -9.36 -9.08 -6.88
CA ASN A 61 -9.12 -8.53 -8.21
C ASN A 61 -8.15 -7.36 -8.12
N TYR A 62 -6.89 -7.62 -8.37
CA TYR A 62 -5.84 -6.62 -8.32
C TYR A 62 -5.63 -5.97 -9.69
N SER A 63 -5.30 -4.68 -9.67
CA SER A 63 -5.09 -3.91 -10.88
C SER A 63 -3.67 -4.08 -11.40
N LYS A 64 -3.55 -4.14 -12.73
CA LYS A 64 -2.27 -4.04 -13.42
C LYS A 64 -1.87 -2.58 -13.66
N GLU A 65 -2.81 -1.67 -13.54
CA GLU A 65 -2.62 -0.25 -13.83
C GLU A 65 -2.60 0.55 -12.56
N PHE A 66 -1.43 1.06 -12.23
CA PHE A 66 -1.26 1.92 -11.07
C PHE A 66 0.04 2.70 -11.25
N LYS A 67 -0.05 4.02 -11.18
CA LYS A 67 1.13 4.87 -11.27
C LYS A 67 1.23 5.68 -9.99
N ALA A 68 2.18 5.35 -9.14
CA ALA A 68 2.42 6.05 -7.90
C ALA A 68 3.05 7.41 -8.18
N ASN A 69 2.49 8.47 -7.58
CA ASN A 69 3.06 9.81 -7.63
C ASN A 69 3.34 10.37 -6.24
N TYR A 70 2.83 9.72 -5.20
CA TYR A 70 3.07 10.09 -3.81
C TYR A 70 3.33 8.85 -2.98
N LYS A 71 3.82 9.07 -1.77
CA LYS A 71 4.05 8.02 -0.77
C LYS A 71 3.66 8.53 0.61
N VAL A 72 3.28 7.60 1.48
CA VAL A 72 3.01 7.92 2.88
C VAL A 72 4.33 8.18 3.59
N SER A 73 4.45 9.33 4.23
CA SER A 73 5.66 9.77 4.94
C SER A 73 5.49 9.82 6.45
N SER A 74 4.29 9.59 6.96
CA SER A 74 4.00 9.45 8.38
C SER A 74 3.92 7.98 8.75
N LEU A 75 4.08 7.65 10.03
CA LEU A 75 3.97 6.26 10.48
C LEU A 75 2.62 5.68 10.09
N ARG A 76 1.55 6.45 10.27
CA ARG A 76 0.18 6.10 9.89
C ARG A 76 -0.46 7.29 9.22
N ALA A 77 -1.14 7.02 8.11
CA ALA A 77 -1.93 8.03 7.42
C ALA A 77 -3.38 7.56 7.40
N ASN A 78 -4.23 8.25 8.13
CA ASN A 78 -5.64 7.87 8.21
C ASN A 78 -6.34 8.07 6.88
N ILE A 79 -7.25 7.16 6.57
CA ILE A 79 -8.10 7.24 5.37
C ILE A 79 -9.42 7.88 5.76
N TYR A 80 -9.87 8.80 4.92
CA TYR A 80 -11.14 9.51 5.06
C TYR A 80 -12.04 9.12 3.89
N LYS A 81 -13.31 8.90 4.15
CA LYS A 81 -14.29 8.59 3.12
C LYS A 81 -14.53 9.80 2.22
N LYS A 82 -14.49 10.97 2.83
CA LYS A 82 -14.49 12.30 2.20
C LYS A 82 -13.83 13.24 3.18
N PRO A 83 -13.43 14.46 2.79
CA PRO A 83 -12.85 15.41 3.73
C PRO A 83 -13.69 15.53 5.01
N ASN A 84 -13.00 15.45 6.15
CA ASN A 84 -13.60 15.52 7.50
C ASN A 84 -14.41 14.30 7.94
N LEU A 85 -14.47 13.24 7.14
CA LEU A 85 -15.16 12.01 7.53
C LEU A 85 -14.16 10.85 7.65
N LYS A 86 -13.55 10.74 8.82
CA LYS A 86 -12.52 9.74 9.10
C LYS A 86 -13.10 8.33 9.17
N THR A 87 -12.37 7.38 8.61
CA THR A 87 -12.63 5.95 8.81
C THR A 87 -11.69 5.40 9.88
N ASN A 88 -11.82 4.11 10.20
CA ASN A 88 -10.88 3.43 11.09
C ASN A 88 -9.74 2.74 10.33
N ILE A 89 -9.60 3.02 9.04
CA ILE A 89 -8.56 2.46 8.19
C ILE A 89 -7.39 3.45 8.12
N TYR A 90 -6.17 2.93 8.08
CA TYR A 90 -4.99 3.74 7.86
C TYR A 90 -4.03 3.02 6.92
N LEU A 91 -3.14 3.80 6.30
CA LEU A 91 -2.04 3.27 5.50
C LEU A 91 -0.73 3.48 6.24
N SER A 92 0.17 2.51 6.10
CA SER A 92 1.45 2.52 6.79
C SER A 92 2.49 3.34 6.03
N LEU A 93 3.51 3.78 6.77
CA LEU A 93 4.69 4.43 6.20
C LEU A 93 5.22 3.61 5.03
N GLY A 94 5.49 4.27 3.92
CA GLY A 94 6.00 3.63 2.72
C GLY A 94 4.96 3.19 1.73
N SER A 95 3.67 3.20 2.09
CA SER A 95 2.60 2.93 1.12
C SER A 95 2.71 3.90 -0.05
N LYS A 96 2.46 3.39 -1.26
CA LYS A 96 2.56 4.19 -2.49
C LYS A 96 1.19 4.56 -2.98
N LEU A 97 1.04 5.80 -3.44
CA LEU A 97 -0.26 6.38 -3.72
C LEU A 97 -0.31 6.95 -5.12
N SER A 98 -1.48 6.83 -5.76
CA SER A 98 -1.79 7.53 -6.99
C SER A 98 -2.81 8.62 -6.66
N VAL A 99 -2.33 9.83 -6.42
CA VAL A 99 -3.19 10.97 -6.06
C VAL A 99 -3.91 11.46 -7.30
N LYS A 100 -5.23 11.52 -7.25
CA LYS A 100 -6.11 11.90 -8.36
C LYS A 100 -6.48 13.37 -8.35
N GLU A 101 -6.70 13.92 -7.17
CA GLU A 101 -7.02 15.33 -6.99
C GLU A 101 -6.67 15.78 -5.58
N THR A 102 -6.52 17.06 -5.39
CA THR A 102 -6.19 17.61 -4.06
C THR A 102 -7.05 18.84 -3.78
N ASN A 103 -7.25 19.09 -2.49
CA ASN A 103 -7.70 20.41 -2.03
C ASN A 103 -6.61 20.93 -1.08
N LYS A 104 -6.94 21.95 -0.27
CA LYS A 104 -5.96 22.58 0.60
C LYS A 104 -5.33 21.61 1.62
N ILE A 105 -6.13 20.69 2.16
CA ILE A 105 -5.74 19.82 3.29
C ILE A 105 -5.66 18.35 2.88
N TYR A 106 -6.47 17.93 1.92
CA TYR A 106 -6.65 16.52 1.58
C TYR A 106 -6.23 16.21 0.15
N ALA A 107 -5.90 14.93 -0.09
CA ALA A 107 -5.64 14.36 -1.40
C ALA A 107 -6.52 13.12 -1.57
N ARG A 108 -7.15 12.98 -2.74
CA ARG A 108 -7.95 11.80 -3.05
C ARG A 108 -7.09 10.78 -3.76
N ILE A 109 -7.07 9.56 -3.23
CA ILE A 109 -6.25 8.48 -3.76
C ILE A 109 -7.08 7.41 -4.47
N ASP A 110 -8.38 7.36 -4.20
CA ASP A 110 -9.31 6.45 -4.88
C ASP A 110 -10.73 6.90 -4.56
N LYS A 111 -11.73 6.21 -5.12
CA LYS A 111 -13.13 6.49 -4.79
C LYS A 111 -13.34 6.35 -3.29
N ASP A 112 -13.93 7.38 -2.70
CA ASP A 112 -14.21 7.42 -1.24
C ASP A 112 -12.96 7.16 -0.39
N LYS A 113 -11.78 7.56 -0.89
CA LYS A 113 -10.54 7.43 -0.13
C LYS A 113 -9.73 8.70 -0.25
N TRP A 114 -9.69 9.44 0.84
CA TRP A 114 -8.93 10.68 0.99
C TRP A 114 -7.91 10.53 2.10
N ILE A 115 -6.84 11.28 1.99
CA ILE A 115 -5.75 11.26 2.95
C ILE A 115 -5.30 12.70 3.20
N LYS A 116 -4.79 12.99 4.39
CA LYS A 116 -4.29 14.34 4.65
C LYS A 116 -2.95 14.56 3.96
N LYS A 117 -2.81 15.71 3.32
CA LYS A 117 -1.58 16.07 2.61
C LYS A 117 -0.36 16.12 3.51
N LYS A 118 -0.54 16.42 4.80
CA LYS A 118 0.56 16.44 5.76
C LYS A 118 1.23 15.07 5.95
N ASP A 119 0.52 14.00 5.61
CA ASP A 119 0.98 12.62 5.81
C ASP A 119 1.65 12.02 4.57
N ILE A 120 1.76 12.80 3.48
CA ILE A 120 2.29 12.29 2.23
C ILE A 120 3.36 13.22 1.67
N LYS A 121 4.22 12.65 0.83
CA LYS A 121 5.24 13.36 0.06
C LYS A 121 5.24 12.84 -1.36
N THR A 122 5.82 13.58 -2.30
CA THR A 122 5.97 13.09 -3.66
C THR A 122 6.82 11.82 -3.66
N ILE A 123 6.61 10.97 -4.68
CA ILE A 123 7.27 9.66 -4.70
C ILE A 123 8.79 9.76 -4.69
N ASN A 124 9.34 10.83 -5.23
CA ASN A 124 10.80 11.02 -5.30
C ASN A 124 11.37 11.83 -4.13
N TYR A 125 10.53 12.24 -3.18
CA TYR A 125 11.00 12.97 -2.01
C TYR A 125 11.89 12.09 -1.14
N LYS A 126 13.03 12.65 -0.71
CA LYS A 126 13.96 11.97 0.19
C LYS A 126 14.14 12.81 1.44
N GLU A 127 13.96 12.19 2.60
CA GLU A 127 14.24 12.83 3.87
C GLU A 127 15.75 12.94 4.05
N LYS A 128 16.27 14.16 4.20
CA LYS A 128 17.70 14.40 4.37
C LYS A 128 18.22 13.96 5.73
N ASN A 129 17.37 13.99 6.74
CA ASN A 129 17.75 13.60 8.09
C ASN A 129 16.91 12.40 8.52
N PHE A 130 17.53 11.23 8.42
CA PHE A 130 16.88 9.96 8.71
C PHE A 130 16.38 9.88 10.16
N ILE A 131 17.14 10.43 11.10
CA ILE A 131 16.77 10.45 12.52
C ILE A 131 15.48 11.24 12.74
N LYS A 132 15.27 12.28 11.96
CA LYS A 132 14.08 13.13 12.06
C LYS A 132 12.79 12.36 11.78
N ILE A 133 12.83 11.40 10.85
CA ILE A 133 11.66 10.56 10.56
C ILE A 133 11.31 9.74 11.79
N PHE A 134 12.28 9.09 12.40
CA PHE A 134 12.04 8.23 13.56
C PHE A 134 11.55 9.02 14.78
N LYS A 135 11.93 10.26 14.91
CA LYS A 135 11.48 11.10 16.03
C LYS A 135 10.02 11.51 15.95
N LYS A 136 9.36 11.30 14.81
CA LYS A 136 7.92 11.54 14.67
C LYS A 136 7.09 10.46 15.38
N PHE A 137 7.71 9.40 15.75
CA PHE A 137 7.06 8.24 16.35
C PHE A 137 7.49 8.10 17.82
#